data_68ff829f7db64a5db495b3705db44b5f
#
_entry.id   68ff829f7db64a5db495b3705db44b5f
#
_cell.length_a   1.000
_cell.length_b   1.000
_cell.length_c   1.000
_cell.angle_alpha   90.00
_cell.angle_beta   90.00
_cell.angle_gamma   90.00
#
_symmetry.space_group_name_H-M   'P 1'
#
loop_
_entity.id
_entity.type
_entity.pdbx_description
1 polymer ?
#
loop_
_entity_poly.entity_id
_entity_poly.type
_entity_poly.pdbx_seq_one_letter_code
_entity_poly.pdbx_strand_id
1 'polypeptide(L)'
;MTNKTVNKKEVFKLMGILVIMMVVGYGLNIGVGIVAAYLSYAGITVPFIFYSLALYIPMIAIAFLYLRGKGDDLWKECGFNKIKTSTVFLTILLTVVSYPMVMFTNVFSQLFVKNTMAQATDDLVGNTPVLYMIAIALLAPVCEEILLRGFFHNRLKKLVPFTAAAILSGFWFGVFHLNLNQFCYAWLLGVVFAYVNRASGSIYTSMIMHVVINSFGGIILYFQNIYYKSQGKDFAEVAESARADSKQMIVTLVVTGILSIGSFFLTRLIIKAIAKREGTGTSAVEDNAAA
;
A
#
# COMPACT_ATOMS: atom_id res chain seq x y z
N MET A 1 7.33 -2.91 -32.02
CA MET A 1 6.99 -1.98 -30.92
C MET A 1 6.23 -0.81 -31.51
N THR A 2 4.92 -0.76 -31.34
CA THR A 2 4.13 0.40 -31.75
C THR A 2 4.47 1.54 -30.81
N ASN A 3 5.11 2.61 -31.33
CA ASN A 3 5.33 3.87 -30.62
C ASN A 3 3.96 4.45 -30.23
N LYS A 4 3.43 4.04 -29.08
CA LYS A 4 2.22 4.65 -28.52
C LYS A 4 2.60 6.07 -28.14
N THR A 5 2.18 7.05 -28.94
CA THR A 5 2.30 8.45 -28.58
C THR A 5 1.55 8.66 -27.26
N VAL A 6 2.30 9.03 -26.22
CA VAL A 6 1.75 9.27 -24.87
C VAL A 6 0.75 10.42 -24.94
N ASN A 7 -0.51 10.16 -24.66
CA ASN A 7 -1.51 11.23 -24.58
C ASN A 7 -1.39 11.96 -23.23
N LYS A 8 -0.49 12.96 -23.20
CA LYS A 8 -0.19 13.76 -21.99
C LYS A 8 -1.46 14.34 -21.35
N LYS A 9 -2.41 14.83 -22.18
CA LYS A 9 -3.67 15.44 -21.70
C LYS A 9 -4.50 14.45 -20.89
N GLU A 10 -4.67 13.22 -21.37
CA GLU A 10 -5.41 12.19 -20.64
C GLU A 10 -4.67 11.71 -19.37
N VAL A 11 -3.32 11.66 -19.39
CA VAL A 11 -2.52 11.37 -18.21
C VAL A 11 -2.74 12.44 -17.13
N PHE A 12 -2.62 13.73 -17.47
CA PHE A 12 -2.85 14.82 -16.54
C PHE A 12 -4.28 14.85 -16.01
N LYS A 13 -5.27 14.56 -16.86
CA LYS A 13 -6.67 14.45 -16.45
C LYS A 13 -6.86 13.33 -15.41
N LEU A 14 -6.28 12.15 -15.65
CA LEU A 14 -6.35 11.02 -14.72
C LEU A 14 -5.69 11.34 -13.38
N MET A 15 -4.52 12.00 -13.39
CA MET A 15 -3.87 12.49 -12.17
C MET A 15 -4.73 13.53 -11.44
N GLY A 16 -5.35 14.47 -12.17
CA GLY A 16 -6.26 15.45 -11.59
C GLY A 16 -7.45 14.80 -10.89
N ILE A 17 -8.02 13.74 -11.47
CA ILE A 17 -9.12 12.98 -10.85
C ILE A 17 -8.64 12.33 -9.56
N LEU A 18 -7.45 11.72 -9.55
CA LEU A 18 -6.88 11.12 -8.34
C LEU A 18 -6.69 12.17 -7.22
N VAL A 19 -6.18 13.37 -7.58
CA VAL A 19 -6.05 14.48 -6.62
C VAL A 19 -7.41 14.92 -6.09
N ILE A 20 -8.44 15.04 -6.94
CA ILE A 20 -9.80 15.37 -6.49
C ILE A 20 -10.32 14.30 -5.52
N MET A 21 -10.12 13.02 -5.84
CA MET A 21 -10.50 11.91 -4.96
C MET A 21 -9.83 12.06 -3.59
N MET A 22 -8.52 12.33 -3.56
CA MET A 22 -7.77 12.55 -2.32
C MET A 22 -8.31 13.75 -1.53
N VAL A 23 -8.51 14.90 -2.18
CA VAL A 23 -9.03 16.11 -1.52
C VAL A 23 -10.41 15.85 -0.89
N VAL A 24 -11.30 15.21 -1.63
CA VAL A 24 -12.66 14.89 -1.12
C VAL A 24 -12.59 13.85 0.00
N GLY A 25 -11.85 12.77 -0.18
CA GLY A 25 -11.72 11.71 0.82
C GLY A 25 -11.08 12.20 2.11
N TYR A 26 -9.93 12.88 2.04
CA TYR A 26 -9.28 13.44 3.23
C TYR A 26 -10.08 14.59 3.86
N GLY A 27 -10.75 15.39 3.06
CA GLY A 27 -11.65 16.43 3.58
C GLY A 27 -12.78 15.86 4.44
N LEU A 28 -13.43 14.78 3.97
CA LEU A 28 -14.47 14.10 4.76
C LEU A 28 -13.90 13.36 5.97
N ASN A 29 -12.69 12.75 5.84
CA ASN A 29 -11.99 12.14 6.96
C ASN A 29 -11.70 13.16 8.07
N ILE A 30 -11.21 14.36 7.72
CA ILE A 30 -11.00 15.49 8.66
C ILE A 30 -12.33 15.92 9.26
N GLY A 31 -13.42 15.98 8.48
CA GLY A 31 -14.76 16.29 8.97
C GLY A 31 -15.22 15.31 10.06
N VAL A 32 -14.99 14.01 9.85
CA VAL A 32 -15.25 12.98 10.89
C VAL A 32 -14.39 13.24 12.12
N GLY A 33 -13.13 13.64 11.96
CA GLY A 33 -12.22 13.99 13.06
C GLY A 33 -12.74 15.15 13.91
N ILE A 34 -13.27 16.21 13.27
CA ILE A 34 -13.85 17.35 13.96
C ILE A 34 -15.10 16.92 14.77
N VAL A 35 -15.98 16.13 14.16
CA VAL A 35 -17.18 15.61 14.84
C VAL A 35 -16.77 14.70 16.01
N ALA A 36 -15.79 13.82 15.82
CA ALA A 36 -15.29 12.94 16.87
C ALA A 36 -14.68 13.72 18.04
N ALA A 37 -13.93 14.77 17.77
CA ALA A 37 -13.38 15.66 18.79
C ALA A 37 -14.50 16.33 19.59
N TYR A 38 -15.58 16.78 18.94
CA TYR A 38 -16.75 17.32 19.64
C TYR A 38 -17.46 16.27 20.49
N LEU A 39 -17.68 15.07 19.96
CA LEU A 39 -18.32 13.96 20.67
C LEU A 39 -17.51 13.47 21.87
N SER A 40 -16.19 13.60 21.85
CA SER A 40 -15.32 13.23 22.96
C SER A 40 -15.58 14.04 24.23
N TYR A 41 -16.04 15.30 24.12
CA TYR A 41 -16.50 16.10 25.28
C TYR A 41 -17.73 15.49 25.96
N ALA A 42 -18.54 14.73 25.22
CA ALA A 42 -19.68 13.98 25.75
C ALA A 42 -19.32 12.56 26.18
N GLY A 43 -18.02 12.20 26.19
CA GLY A 43 -17.54 10.84 26.53
C GLY A 43 -17.78 9.81 25.43
N ILE A 44 -18.12 10.23 24.21
CA ILE A 44 -18.38 9.33 23.08
C ILE A 44 -17.13 9.20 22.22
N THR A 45 -16.59 7.99 22.09
CA THR A 45 -15.47 7.68 21.23
C THR A 45 -15.94 7.20 19.87
N VAL A 46 -15.49 7.83 18.78
CA VAL A 46 -15.77 7.42 17.41
C VAL A 46 -14.73 6.38 16.96
N PRO A 47 -15.13 5.13 16.64
CA PRO A 47 -14.21 4.11 16.18
C PRO A 47 -13.48 4.49 14.88
N PHE A 48 -12.20 4.12 14.78
CA PHE A 48 -11.34 4.46 13.63
C PHE A 48 -11.89 4.01 12.27
N ILE A 49 -12.71 2.95 12.24
CA ILE A 49 -13.33 2.47 11.00
C ILE A 49 -14.20 3.55 10.31
N PHE A 50 -14.82 4.46 11.06
CA PHE A 50 -15.63 5.54 10.47
C PHE A 50 -14.75 6.57 9.73
N TYR A 51 -13.53 6.83 10.20
CA TYR A 51 -12.55 7.65 9.50
C TYR A 51 -12.14 7.00 8.18
N SER A 52 -11.91 5.68 8.20
CA SER A 52 -11.57 4.92 7.00
C SER A 52 -12.72 4.91 5.98
N LEU A 53 -13.97 4.72 6.43
CA LEU A 53 -15.13 4.76 5.55
C LEU A 53 -15.34 6.15 4.93
N ALA A 54 -15.16 7.22 5.71
CA ALA A 54 -15.26 8.60 5.23
C ALA A 54 -14.16 8.91 4.18
N LEU A 55 -12.99 8.30 4.30
CA LEU A 55 -11.91 8.43 3.33
C LEU A 55 -12.23 7.68 2.03
N TYR A 56 -12.53 6.37 2.11
CA TYR A 56 -12.54 5.49 0.94
C TYR A 56 -13.85 5.47 0.17
N ILE A 57 -15.02 5.59 0.83
CA ILE A 57 -16.33 5.54 0.15
C ILE A 57 -16.44 6.63 -0.93
N PRO A 58 -16.19 7.93 -0.63
CA PRO A 58 -16.32 8.97 -1.64
C PRO A 58 -15.31 8.81 -2.77
N MET A 59 -14.09 8.34 -2.48
CA MET A 59 -13.09 8.10 -3.50
C MET A 59 -13.52 7.00 -4.48
N ILE A 60 -14.04 5.88 -3.97
CA ILE A 60 -14.58 4.79 -4.78
C ILE A 60 -15.79 5.27 -5.59
N ALA A 61 -16.67 6.07 -4.98
CA ALA A 61 -17.82 6.66 -5.68
C ALA A 61 -17.39 7.55 -6.86
N ILE A 62 -16.38 8.40 -6.67
CA ILE A 62 -15.83 9.25 -7.75
C ILE A 62 -15.22 8.36 -8.86
N ALA A 63 -14.45 7.32 -8.52
CA ALA A 63 -13.91 6.38 -9.52
C ALA A 63 -15.03 5.69 -10.31
N PHE A 64 -16.06 5.22 -9.61
CA PHE A 64 -17.24 4.59 -10.21
C PHE A 64 -17.97 5.54 -11.16
N LEU A 65 -18.28 6.76 -10.71
CA LEU A 65 -18.97 7.77 -11.53
C LEU A 65 -18.17 8.18 -12.76
N TYR A 66 -16.84 8.34 -12.60
CA TYR A 66 -15.96 8.65 -13.72
C TYR A 66 -15.97 7.53 -14.78
N LEU A 67 -15.87 6.26 -14.36
CA LEU A 67 -15.89 5.12 -15.28
C LEU A 67 -17.25 4.98 -15.94
N ARG A 68 -18.34 5.09 -15.18
CA ARG A 68 -19.70 5.04 -15.71
C ARG A 68 -19.94 6.13 -16.75
N GLY A 69 -19.43 7.36 -16.51
CA GLY A 69 -19.48 8.46 -17.49
C GLY A 69 -18.69 8.20 -18.78
N LYS A 70 -17.79 7.19 -18.76
CA LYS A 70 -17.04 6.71 -19.95
C LYS A 70 -17.66 5.45 -20.59
N GLY A 71 -18.76 4.94 -20.05
CA GLY A 71 -19.36 3.68 -20.47
C GLY A 71 -18.61 2.43 -20.00
N ASP A 72 -17.72 2.60 -19.00
CA ASP A 72 -16.89 1.51 -18.45
C ASP A 72 -17.42 1.06 -17.07
N ASP A 73 -17.15 -0.18 -16.73
CA ASP A 73 -17.54 -0.81 -15.48
C ASP A 73 -16.35 -0.91 -14.52
N LEU A 74 -16.52 -0.47 -13.26
CA LEU A 74 -15.45 -0.46 -12.26
C LEU A 74 -14.94 -1.87 -11.96
N TRP A 75 -15.82 -2.85 -11.83
CA TRP A 75 -15.43 -4.20 -11.46
C TRP A 75 -14.62 -4.88 -12.56
N LYS A 76 -15.03 -4.66 -13.84
CA LYS A 76 -14.27 -5.12 -15.01
C LYS A 76 -12.93 -4.41 -15.11
N GLU A 77 -12.90 -3.09 -14.87
CA GLU A 77 -11.64 -2.32 -14.90
C GLU A 77 -10.67 -2.79 -13.81
N CYS A 78 -11.16 -3.09 -12.61
CA CYS A 78 -10.35 -3.61 -11.51
C CYS A 78 -9.71 -4.98 -11.80
N GLY A 79 -10.33 -5.82 -12.64
CA GLY A 79 -9.80 -7.12 -12.99
C GLY A 79 -9.87 -8.13 -11.84
N PHE A 80 -11.06 -8.29 -11.23
CA PHE A 80 -11.36 -9.32 -10.23
C PHE A 80 -11.43 -10.71 -10.86
N ASN A 81 -10.35 -11.15 -11.49
CA ASN A 81 -10.26 -12.45 -12.13
C ASN A 81 -9.90 -13.53 -11.12
N LYS A 82 -10.48 -14.73 -11.27
CA LYS A 82 -10.13 -15.88 -10.44
C LYS A 82 -8.67 -16.25 -10.63
N ILE A 83 -7.99 -16.61 -9.56
CA ILE A 83 -6.62 -17.12 -9.54
C ILE A 83 -6.59 -18.55 -9.00
N LYS A 84 -5.57 -19.31 -9.37
CA LYS A 84 -5.37 -20.69 -8.88
C LYS A 84 -4.99 -20.66 -7.39
N THR A 85 -5.40 -21.68 -6.66
CA THR A 85 -5.03 -21.83 -5.22
C THR A 85 -3.51 -21.81 -5.02
N SER A 86 -2.75 -22.42 -5.93
CA SER A 86 -1.28 -22.38 -5.89
C SER A 86 -0.73 -20.95 -6.05
N THR A 87 -1.42 -20.06 -6.78
CA THR A 87 -1.05 -18.66 -6.91
C THR A 87 -1.29 -17.90 -5.61
N VAL A 88 -2.32 -18.23 -4.83
CA VAL A 88 -2.52 -17.68 -3.49
C VAL A 88 -1.32 -17.98 -2.59
N PHE A 89 -0.88 -19.24 -2.53
CA PHE A 89 0.30 -19.63 -1.74
C PHE A 89 1.60 -18.93 -2.22
N LEU A 90 1.80 -18.86 -3.54
CA LEU A 90 2.95 -18.12 -4.11
C LEU A 90 2.89 -16.63 -3.78
N THR A 91 1.70 -16.04 -3.72
CA THR A 91 1.50 -14.63 -3.35
C THR A 91 1.82 -14.38 -1.86
N ILE A 92 1.42 -15.29 -0.98
CA ILE A 92 1.79 -15.22 0.45
C ILE A 92 3.31 -15.38 0.60
N LEU A 93 3.93 -16.33 -0.09
CA LEU A 93 5.39 -16.50 -0.10
C LEU A 93 6.08 -15.24 -0.64
N LEU A 94 5.55 -14.65 -1.73
CA LEU A 94 6.06 -13.41 -2.30
C LEU A 94 6.03 -12.27 -1.28
N THR A 95 4.96 -12.20 -0.48
CA THR A 95 4.84 -11.19 0.60
C THR A 95 6.00 -11.33 1.60
N VAL A 96 6.22 -12.55 2.10
CA VAL A 96 7.30 -12.81 3.06
C VAL A 96 8.68 -12.51 2.46
N VAL A 97 8.90 -12.93 1.21
CA VAL A 97 10.16 -12.71 0.50
C VAL A 97 10.43 -11.24 0.21
N SER A 98 9.40 -10.43 -0.04
CA SER A 98 9.57 -8.98 -0.29
C SER A 98 9.78 -8.16 0.99
N TYR A 99 9.54 -8.73 2.16
CA TYR A 99 9.63 -8.01 3.44
C TYR A 99 11.01 -7.36 3.72
N PRO A 100 12.17 -8.00 3.42
CA PRO A 100 13.48 -7.35 3.59
C PRO A 100 13.65 -6.06 2.77
N MET A 101 13.08 -5.98 1.55
CA MET A 101 13.09 -4.73 0.77
C MET A 101 12.26 -3.64 1.43
N VAL A 102 11.11 -4.00 2.00
CA VAL A 102 10.25 -3.09 2.76
C VAL A 102 10.97 -2.58 4.01
N MET A 103 11.60 -3.48 4.76
CA MET A 103 12.38 -3.12 5.95
C MET A 103 13.55 -2.20 5.61
N PHE A 104 14.30 -2.51 4.57
CA PHE A 104 15.40 -1.64 4.13
C PHE A 104 14.92 -0.23 3.78
N THR A 105 13.86 -0.11 2.96
CA THR A 105 13.33 1.20 2.57
C THR A 105 12.73 1.96 3.75
N ASN A 106 12.11 1.25 4.71
CA ASN A 106 11.61 1.85 5.94
C ASN A 106 12.75 2.39 6.81
N VAL A 107 13.79 1.59 7.07
CA VAL A 107 14.94 2.01 7.89
C VAL A 107 15.74 3.11 7.17
N PHE A 108 15.93 3.01 5.84
CA PHE A 108 16.58 4.05 5.05
C PHE A 108 15.86 5.40 5.15
N SER A 109 14.53 5.41 5.05
CA SER A 109 13.76 6.65 5.16
C SER A 109 13.86 7.28 6.57
N GLN A 110 14.07 6.47 7.62
CA GLN A 110 14.25 6.95 8.98
C GLN A 110 15.56 7.73 9.21
N LEU A 111 16.51 7.68 8.26
CA LEU A 111 17.65 8.60 8.28
C LEU A 111 17.22 10.06 8.11
N PHE A 112 16.12 10.32 7.45
CA PHE A 112 15.64 11.66 7.07
C PHE A 112 14.38 12.08 7.85
N VAL A 113 13.53 11.13 8.24
CA VAL A 113 12.22 11.40 8.85
C VAL A 113 11.94 10.44 10.00
N LYS A 114 11.14 10.89 10.99
CA LYS A 114 10.72 10.06 12.12
C LYS A 114 9.69 9.02 11.69
N ASN A 115 9.69 7.88 12.39
CA ASN A 115 8.66 6.85 12.23
C ASN A 115 7.42 7.22 13.05
N THR A 116 6.46 7.88 12.43
CA THR A 116 5.23 8.31 13.09
C THR A 116 4.22 7.17 13.33
N MET A 117 4.43 5.98 12.74
CA MET A 117 3.58 4.82 13.01
C MET A 117 3.73 4.31 14.45
N ALA A 118 4.92 4.44 15.05
CA ALA A 118 5.13 4.11 16.45
C ALA A 118 4.29 4.99 17.39
N GLN A 119 4.05 6.27 17.02
CA GLN A 119 3.22 7.19 17.78
C GLN A 119 1.72 6.88 17.69
N ALA A 120 1.26 6.34 16.55
CA ALA A 120 -0.15 5.97 16.34
C ALA A 120 -0.56 4.69 17.08
N THR A 121 0.39 3.95 17.67
CA THR A 121 0.09 2.66 18.34
C THR A 121 -0.67 2.80 19.66
N ASP A 122 -0.67 3.96 20.29
CA ASP A 122 -1.49 4.19 21.49
C ASP A 122 -2.98 4.16 21.18
N ASP A 123 -3.38 4.64 20.01
CA ASP A 123 -4.76 4.56 19.51
C ASP A 123 -5.16 3.12 19.19
N LEU A 124 -4.20 2.25 18.79
CA LEU A 124 -4.41 0.82 18.54
C LEU A 124 -4.88 0.04 19.78
N VAL A 125 -4.37 0.40 20.95
CA VAL A 125 -4.70 -0.23 22.23
C VAL A 125 -5.95 0.42 22.87
N GLY A 126 -6.48 1.46 22.24
CA GLY A 126 -7.67 2.18 22.68
C GLY A 126 -8.96 1.33 22.70
N ASN A 127 -10.11 1.98 22.84
CA ASN A 127 -11.38 1.34 23.17
C ASN A 127 -11.94 0.33 22.13
N THR A 128 -11.35 0.26 20.91
CA THR A 128 -11.87 -0.61 19.82
C THR A 128 -10.76 -1.27 18.97
N PRO A 129 -9.82 -2.04 19.57
CA PRO A 129 -8.66 -2.59 18.86
C PRO A 129 -9.05 -3.51 17.70
N VAL A 130 -10.12 -4.28 17.82
CA VAL A 130 -10.59 -5.17 16.76
C VAL A 130 -11.08 -4.39 15.53
N LEU A 131 -11.88 -3.34 15.74
CA LEU A 131 -12.36 -2.48 14.63
C LEU A 131 -11.21 -1.71 14.00
N TYR A 132 -10.23 -1.28 14.77
CA TYR A 132 -9.02 -0.68 14.25
C TYR A 132 -8.25 -1.66 13.36
N MET A 133 -8.00 -2.89 13.84
CA MET A 133 -7.32 -3.93 13.06
C MET A 133 -8.09 -4.28 11.77
N ILE A 134 -9.41 -4.39 11.81
CA ILE A 134 -10.22 -4.59 10.60
C ILE A 134 -10.04 -3.42 9.63
N ALA A 135 -10.02 -2.18 10.13
CA ALA A 135 -9.86 -1.00 9.30
C ALA A 135 -8.49 -0.96 8.59
N ILE A 136 -7.39 -1.16 9.32
CA ILE A 136 -6.03 -1.05 8.76
C ILE A 136 -5.55 -2.30 8.02
N ALA A 137 -5.97 -3.50 8.46
CA ALA A 137 -5.47 -4.75 7.92
C ALA A 137 -6.32 -5.29 6.76
N LEU A 138 -7.58 -4.91 6.65
CA LEU A 138 -8.50 -5.42 5.63
C LEU A 138 -9.16 -4.31 4.81
N LEU A 139 -9.87 -3.38 5.46
CA LEU A 139 -10.66 -2.37 4.74
C LEU A 139 -9.76 -1.44 3.91
N ALA A 140 -8.73 -0.85 4.54
CA ALA A 140 -7.82 0.06 3.86
C ALA A 140 -7.10 -0.63 2.68
N PRO A 141 -6.41 -1.79 2.84
CA PRO A 141 -5.77 -2.50 1.73
C PRO A 141 -6.71 -2.79 0.56
N VAL A 142 -7.92 -3.28 0.83
CA VAL A 142 -8.88 -3.60 -0.24
C VAL A 142 -9.30 -2.33 -1.00
N CYS A 143 -9.66 -1.26 -0.29
CA CYS A 143 -10.06 0.00 -0.90
C CYS A 143 -8.92 0.64 -1.70
N GLU A 144 -7.71 0.65 -1.14
CA GLU A 144 -6.53 1.21 -1.80
C GLU A 144 -6.16 0.45 -3.07
N GLU A 145 -6.24 -0.89 -3.06
CA GLU A 145 -6.00 -1.66 -4.28
C GLU A 145 -7.07 -1.40 -5.35
N ILE A 146 -8.36 -1.29 -4.98
CA ILE A 146 -9.42 -0.90 -5.92
C ILE A 146 -9.11 0.46 -6.56
N LEU A 147 -8.72 1.45 -5.75
CA LEU A 147 -8.47 2.81 -6.22
C LEU A 147 -7.19 2.92 -7.05
N LEU A 148 -6.09 2.36 -6.55
CA LEU A 148 -4.76 2.60 -7.13
C LEU A 148 -4.37 1.55 -8.17
N ARG A 149 -4.72 0.28 -8.01
CA ARG A 149 -4.42 -0.78 -8.99
C ARG A 149 -5.59 -1.04 -9.91
N GLY A 150 -6.78 -1.17 -9.33
CA GLY A 150 -8.00 -1.41 -10.09
C GLY A 150 -8.35 -0.25 -11.01
N PHE A 151 -8.43 0.96 -10.47
CA PHE A 151 -8.80 2.15 -11.23
C PHE A 151 -7.58 2.86 -11.84
N PHE A 152 -6.74 3.48 -11.02
CA PHE A 152 -5.71 4.42 -11.49
C PHE A 152 -4.64 3.75 -12.36
N HIS A 153 -3.98 2.68 -11.87
CA HIS A 153 -2.95 1.96 -12.64
C HIS A 153 -3.50 1.34 -13.92
N ASN A 154 -4.67 0.71 -13.86
CA ASN A 154 -5.26 0.05 -15.03
C ASN A 154 -5.65 1.05 -16.12
N ARG A 155 -6.04 2.27 -15.76
CA ARG A 155 -6.22 3.37 -16.73
C ARG A 155 -4.89 3.90 -17.23
N LEU A 156 -3.95 4.11 -16.35
CA LEU A 156 -2.65 4.69 -16.68
C LEU A 156 -1.85 3.80 -17.64
N LYS A 157 -1.84 2.47 -17.46
CA LYS A 157 -1.14 1.52 -18.37
C LYS A 157 -1.73 1.49 -19.79
N LYS A 158 -2.93 2.03 -20.02
CA LYS A 158 -3.51 2.21 -21.35
C LYS A 158 -2.91 3.44 -22.07
N LEU A 159 -2.33 4.39 -21.31
CA LEU A 159 -1.85 5.69 -21.79
C LEU A 159 -0.32 5.75 -21.89
N VAL A 160 0.39 5.03 -21.03
CA VAL A 160 1.87 5.01 -20.94
C VAL A 160 2.38 3.56 -20.90
N PRO A 161 3.71 3.32 -21.12
CA PRO A 161 4.30 2.00 -20.94
C PRO A 161 4.04 1.45 -19.54
N PHE A 162 3.90 0.12 -19.44
CA PHE A 162 3.54 -0.55 -18.17
C PHE A 162 4.46 -0.18 -17.00
N THR A 163 5.79 -0.16 -17.21
CA THR A 163 6.76 0.20 -16.17
C THR A 163 6.55 1.63 -15.66
N ALA A 164 6.31 2.57 -16.58
CA ALA A 164 6.00 3.95 -16.20
C ALA A 164 4.69 4.02 -15.41
N ALA A 165 3.66 3.27 -15.81
CA ALA A 165 2.42 3.17 -15.06
C ALA A 165 2.62 2.56 -13.67
N ALA A 166 3.45 1.51 -13.54
CA ALA A 166 3.77 0.87 -12.27
C ALA A 166 4.50 1.83 -11.32
N ILE A 167 5.53 2.53 -11.83
CA ILE A 167 6.30 3.51 -11.04
C ILE A 167 5.42 4.68 -10.59
N LEU A 168 4.62 5.25 -11.50
CA LEU A 168 3.73 6.38 -11.19
C LEU A 168 2.60 5.99 -10.24
N SER A 169 1.98 4.82 -10.43
CA SER A 169 0.94 4.35 -9.50
C SER A 169 1.50 3.99 -8.13
N GLY A 170 2.71 3.46 -8.07
CA GLY A 170 3.44 3.26 -6.82
C GLY A 170 3.76 4.59 -6.13
N PHE A 171 4.25 5.59 -6.87
CA PHE A 171 4.50 6.94 -6.35
C PHE A 171 3.24 7.53 -5.69
N TRP A 172 2.10 7.50 -6.40
CA TRP A 172 0.84 7.98 -5.85
C TRP A 172 0.35 7.18 -4.65
N PHE A 173 0.67 5.87 -4.60
CA PHE A 173 0.41 5.06 -3.41
C PHE A 173 1.22 5.54 -2.20
N GLY A 174 2.48 5.90 -2.41
CA GLY A 174 3.29 6.53 -1.37
C GLY A 174 2.70 7.88 -0.93
N VAL A 175 2.35 8.77 -1.89
CA VAL A 175 1.73 10.07 -1.62
C VAL A 175 0.42 9.92 -0.85
N PHE A 176 -0.37 8.89 -1.14
CA PHE A 176 -1.64 8.60 -0.50
C PHE A 176 -1.53 8.45 1.03
N HIS A 177 -0.38 8.04 1.55
CA HIS A 177 -0.19 7.88 2.99
C HIS A 177 0.06 9.20 3.74
N LEU A 178 0.34 10.31 3.04
CA LEU A 178 0.67 11.63 3.62
C LEU A 178 1.75 11.57 4.72
N ASN A 179 2.62 10.58 4.67
CA ASN A 179 3.67 10.27 5.64
C ASN A 179 4.95 9.92 4.89
N LEU A 180 6.00 10.72 5.06
CA LEU A 180 7.27 10.56 4.32
C LEU A 180 7.99 9.23 4.62
N ASN A 181 7.88 8.70 5.84
CA ASN A 181 8.44 7.39 6.15
C ASN A 181 7.69 6.29 5.41
N GLN A 182 6.34 6.32 5.45
CA GLN A 182 5.52 5.36 4.71
C GLN A 182 5.64 5.50 3.20
N PHE A 183 5.80 6.72 2.69
CA PHE A 183 5.96 7.00 1.26
C PHE A 183 7.00 6.10 0.61
N CYS A 184 8.18 5.95 1.23
CA CYS A 184 9.29 5.21 0.62
C CYS A 184 8.96 3.73 0.40
N TYR A 185 8.48 3.04 1.45
CA TYR A 185 8.18 1.62 1.32
C TYR A 185 6.84 1.35 0.61
N ALA A 186 5.86 2.24 0.73
CA ALA A 186 4.61 2.12 -0.01
C ALA A 186 4.84 2.31 -1.51
N TRP A 187 5.70 3.26 -1.93
CA TRP A 187 6.08 3.40 -3.34
C TRP A 187 6.68 2.10 -3.88
N LEU A 188 7.66 1.51 -3.19
CA LEU A 188 8.25 0.23 -3.57
C LEU A 188 7.20 -0.88 -3.69
N LEU A 189 6.37 -1.05 -2.64
CA LEU A 189 5.29 -2.04 -2.64
C LEU A 189 4.30 -1.80 -3.78
N GLY A 190 4.00 -0.54 -4.06
CA GLY A 190 3.13 -0.16 -5.16
C GLY A 190 3.60 -0.65 -6.52
N VAL A 191 4.90 -0.60 -6.75
CA VAL A 191 5.50 -1.18 -7.95
C VAL A 191 5.40 -2.70 -7.95
N VAL A 192 5.73 -3.38 -6.85
CA VAL A 192 5.63 -4.85 -6.73
C VAL A 192 4.18 -5.32 -6.94
N PHE A 193 3.20 -4.61 -6.38
CA PHE A 193 1.77 -4.91 -6.54
C PHE A 193 1.32 -4.82 -8.00
N ALA A 194 1.80 -3.82 -8.75
CA ALA A 194 1.50 -3.72 -10.19
C ALA A 194 2.06 -4.91 -10.97
N TYR A 195 3.29 -5.33 -10.67
CA TYR A 195 3.93 -6.47 -11.34
C TYR A 195 3.28 -7.80 -11.00
N VAL A 196 2.90 -8.04 -9.74
CA VAL A 196 2.22 -9.30 -9.38
C VAL A 196 0.82 -9.39 -9.98
N ASN A 197 0.07 -8.28 -10.05
CA ASN A 197 -1.22 -8.23 -10.72
C ASN A 197 -1.08 -8.48 -12.23
N ARG A 198 -0.05 -7.94 -12.88
CA ARG A 198 0.26 -8.26 -14.29
C ARG A 198 0.56 -9.75 -14.46
N ALA A 199 1.34 -10.34 -13.57
CA ALA A 199 1.73 -11.74 -13.62
C ALA A 199 0.56 -12.70 -13.38
N SER A 200 -0.38 -12.34 -12.52
CA SER A 200 -1.56 -13.16 -12.23
C SER A 200 -2.75 -12.86 -13.13
N GLY A 201 -2.78 -11.68 -13.76
CA GLY A 201 -3.95 -11.17 -14.46
C GLY A 201 -5.10 -10.75 -13.53
N SER A 202 -4.85 -10.62 -12.21
CA SER A 202 -5.87 -10.36 -11.21
C SER A 202 -5.43 -9.39 -10.13
N ILE A 203 -6.34 -8.54 -9.67
CA ILE A 203 -6.14 -7.63 -8.53
C ILE A 203 -6.04 -8.38 -7.19
N TYR A 204 -6.58 -9.61 -7.10
CA TYR A 204 -6.55 -10.38 -5.86
C TYR A 204 -5.14 -10.62 -5.33
N THR A 205 -4.13 -10.73 -6.21
CA THR A 205 -2.74 -10.95 -5.76
C THR A 205 -2.17 -9.75 -5.01
N SER A 206 -2.37 -8.53 -5.48
CA SER A 206 -1.93 -7.36 -4.71
C SER A 206 -2.77 -7.16 -3.44
N MET A 207 -4.08 -7.41 -3.49
CA MET A 207 -4.94 -7.37 -2.29
C MET A 207 -4.46 -8.35 -1.21
N ILE A 208 -4.14 -9.60 -1.58
CA ILE A 208 -3.63 -10.61 -0.64
C ILE A 208 -2.31 -10.15 -0.05
N MET A 209 -1.35 -9.70 -0.88
CA MET A 209 -0.08 -9.19 -0.39
C MET A 209 -0.28 -8.04 0.59
N HIS A 210 -1.11 -7.07 0.23
CA HIS A 210 -1.34 -5.87 1.02
C HIS A 210 -2.01 -6.19 2.36
N VAL A 211 -3.06 -7.01 2.35
CA VAL A 211 -3.72 -7.50 3.57
C VAL A 211 -2.74 -8.23 4.48
N VAL A 212 -1.90 -9.13 3.93
CA VAL A 212 -0.91 -9.88 4.72
C VAL A 212 0.14 -8.95 5.32
N ILE A 213 0.67 -7.98 4.55
CA ILE A 213 1.66 -7.01 5.04
C ILE A 213 1.08 -6.16 6.18
N ASN A 214 -0.12 -5.60 5.99
CA ASN A 214 -0.74 -4.73 6.99
C ASN A 214 -1.17 -5.51 8.25
N SER A 215 -1.71 -6.73 8.06
CA SER A 215 -2.05 -7.60 9.20
C SER A 215 -0.82 -7.95 10.03
N PHE A 216 0.26 -8.36 9.38
CA PHE A 216 1.50 -8.75 10.05
C PHE A 216 2.15 -7.55 10.75
N GLY A 217 2.24 -6.40 10.06
CA GLY A 217 2.76 -5.16 10.63
C GLY A 217 1.94 -4.68 11.82
N GLY A 218 0.60 -4.68 11.71
CA GLY A 218 -0.30 -4.29 12.80
C GLY A 218 -0.21 -5.22 14.01
N ILE A 219 -0.12 -6.53 13.79
CA ILE A 219 0.05 -7.52 14.87
C ILE A 219 1.38 -7.31 15.59
N ILE A 220 2.48 -7.13 14.86
CA ILE A 220 3.80 -6.86 15.46
C ILE A 220 3.75 -5.58 16.30
N LEU A 221 3.25 -4.49 15.75
CA LEU A 221 3.14 -3.20 16.46
C LEU A 221 2.29 -3.33 17.73
N TYR A 222 1.17 -4.04 17.65
CA TYR A 222 0.30 -4.29 18.81
C TYR A 222 1.04 -5.03 19.94
N PHE A 223 1.73 -6.13 19.62
CA PHE A 223 2.48 -6.88 20.63
C PHE A 223 3.70 -6.12 21.16
N GLN A 224 4.40 -5.35 20.32
CA GLN A 224 5.48 -4.48 20.77
C GLN A 224 4.99 -3.42 21.76
N ASN A 225 3.86 -2.79 21.47
CA ASN A 225 3.25 -1.80 22.37
C ASN A 225 2.93 -2.43 23.73
N ILE A 226 2.24 -3.58 23.75
CA ILE A 226 1.94 -4.30 25.01
C ILE A 226 3.21 -4.64 25.75
N TYR A 227 4.22 -5.17 25.08
CA TYR A 227 5.49 -5.57 25.68
C TYR A 227 6.19 -4.36 26.33
N TYR A 228 6.35 -3.24 25.62
CA TYR A 228 7.04 -2.08 26.19
C TYR A 228 6.23 -1.42 27.30
N LYS A 229 4.91 -1.33 27.17
CA LYS A 229 4.04 -0.87 28.27
C LYS A 229 4.16 -1.73 29.52
N SER A 230 4.28 -3.06 29.40
CA SER A 230 4.51 -3.96 30.54
C SER A 230 5.85 -3.72 31.23
N GLN A 231 6.83 -3.12 30.53
CA GLN A 231 8.13 -2.71 31.06
C GLN A 231 8.14 -1.26 31.59
N GLY A 232 6.98 -0.59 31.62
CA GLY A 232 6.87 0.82 31.99
C GLY A 232 7.52 1.79 30.99
N LYS A 233 7.68 1.37 29.72
CA LYS A 233 8.30 2.17 28.66
C LYS A 233 7.26 2.59 27.63
N ASP A 234 7.43 3.78 27.08
CA ASP A 234 6.70 4.24 25.89
C ASP A 234 7.34 3.65 24.64
N PHE A 235 6.53 3.03 23.77
CA PHE A 235 7.03 2.42 22.53
C PHE A 235 7.59 3.44 21.55
N ALA A 236 6.99 4.64 21.45
CA ALA A 236 7.47 5.69 20.58
C ALA A 236 8.84 6.23 21.03
N GLU A 237 9.06 6.35 22.35
CA GLU A 237 10.35 6.75 22.91
C GLU A 237 11.43 5.70 22.64
N VAL A 238 11.10 4.41 22.77
CA VAL A 238 12.04 3.30 22.46
C VAL A 238 12.40 3.31 20.97
N ALA A 239 11.43 3.50 20.09
CA ALA A 239 11.66 3.57 18.65
C ALA A 239 12.54 4.77 18.28
N GLU A 240 12.34 5.93 18.90
CA GLU A 240 13.18 7.12 18.66
C GLU A 240 14.59 6.94 19.23
N SER A 241 14.74 6.31 20.41
CA SER A 241 16.05 5.98 20.96
C SER A 241 16.86 5.05 20.06
N ALA A 242 16.21 4.01 19.52
CA ALA A 242 16.83 3.08 18.58
C ALA A 242 17.25 3.78 17.27
N ARG A 243 16.45 4.75 16.80
CA ARG A 243 16.77 5.59 15.64
C ARG A 243 17.95 6.52 15.91
N ALA A 244 18.06 7.08 17.12
CA ALA A 244 19.13 7.96 17.52
C ALA A 244 20.48 7.25 17.72
N ASP A 245 20.48 5.93 17.96
CA ASP A 245 21.70 5.12 18.02
C ASP A 245 22.27 4.88 16.63
N SER A 246 23.26 5.70 16.26
CA SER A 246 23.91 5.64 14.94
C SER A 246 24.53 4.29 14.64
N LYS A 247 25.07 3.58 15.64
CA LYS A 247 25.67 2.26 15.45
C LYS A 247 24.60 1.22 15.12
N GLN A 248 23.52 1.18 15.89
CA GLN A 248 22.39 0.29 15.66
C GLN A 248 21.74 0.57 14.29
N MET A 249 21.57 1.84 13.94
CA MET A 249 21.00 2.25 12.65
C MET A 249 21.85 1.78 11.48
N ILE A 250 23.18 1.98 11.52
CA ILE A 250 24.10 1.53 10.46
C ILE A 250 24.08 0.00 10.31
N VAL A 251 24.14 -0.74 11.41
CA VAL A 251 24.07 -2.19 11.39
C VAL A 251 22.76 -2.67 10.76
N THR A 252 21.64 -2.09 11.17
CA THR A 252 20.32 -2.44 10.63
C THR A 252 20.22 -2.14 9.12
N LEU A 253 20.74 -0.98 8.67
CA LEU A 253 20.79 -0.63 7.26
C LEU A 253 21.64 -1.61 6.44
N VAL A 254 22.82 -1.97 6.92
CA VAL A 254 23.70 -2.91 6.21
C VAL A 254 23.04 -4.28 6.11
N VAL A 255 22.54 -4.81 7.21
CA VAL A 255 21.90 -6.13 7.25
C VAL A 255 20.65 -6.17 6.35
N THR A 256 19.74 -5.21 6.50
CA THR A 256 18.52 -5.16 5.67
C THR A 256 18.85 -4.88 4.21
N GLY A 257 19.91 -4.10 3.92
CA GLY A 257 20.40 -3.82 2.57
C GLY A 257 20.90 -5.08 1.88
N ILE A 258 21.73 -5.89 2.55
CA ILE A 258 22.22 -7.18 2.01
C ILE A 258 21.04 -8.13 1.75
N LEU A 259 20.14 -8.26 2.73
CA LEU A 259 18.96 -9.11 2.60
C LEU A 259 18.03 -8.63 1.48
N SER A 260 17.91 -7.31 1.26
CA SER A 260 17.07 -6.74 0.21
C SER A 260 17.53 -7.10 -1.21
N ILE A 261 18.84 -7.27 -1.42
CA ILE A 261 19.39 -7.72 -2.71
C ILE A 261 18.89 -9.13 -3.04
N GLY A 262 19.03 -10.07 -2.10
CA GLY A 262 18.51 -11.43 -2.26
C GLY A 262 17.00 -11.45 -2.44
N SER A 263 16.28 -10.66 -1.63
CA SER A 263 14.83 -10.46 -1.70
C SER A 263 14.37 -9.98 -3.08
N PHE A 264 15.08 -9.04 -3.69
CA PHE A 264 14.76 -8.55 -5.04
C PHE A 264 14.80 -9.65 -6.10
N PHE A 265 15.85 -10.47 -6.11
CA PHE A 265 15.96 -11.57 -7.07
C PHE A 265 14.90 -12.66 -6.84
N LEU A 266 14.65 -13.02 -5.57
CA LEU A 266 13.63 -14.01 -5.23
C LEU A 266 12.21 -13.49 -5.58
N THR A 267 11.94 -12.21 -5.32
CA THR A 267 10.68 -11.55 -5.72
C THR A 267 10.45 -11.68 -7.23
N ARG A 268 11.46 -11.41 -8.06
CA ARG A 268 11.37 -11.59 -9.52
C ARG A 268 11.10 -13.04 -9.91
N LEU A 269 11.77 -14.00 -9.26
CA LEU A 269 11.57 -15.43 -9.54
C LEU A 269 10.15 -15.88 -9.21
N ILE A 270 9.60 -15.46 -8.07
CA ILE A 270 8.22 -15.82 -7.68
C ILE A 270 7.20 -15.17 -8.60
N ILE A 271 7.38 -13.91 -8.99
CA ILE A 271 6.52 -13.23 -9.97
C ILE A 271 6.51 -13.99 -11.30
N LYS A 272 7.68 -14.44 -11.80
CA LYS A 272 7.77 -15.29 -13.00
C LYS A 272 7.07 -16.64 -12.82
N ALA A 273 7.19 -17.26 -11.64
CA ALA A 273 6.48 -18.49 -11.31
C ALA A 273 4.96 -18.32 -11.32
N ILE A 274 4.45 -17.19 -10.79
CA ILE A 274 3.03 -16.82 -10.85
C ILE A 274 2.58 -16.66 -12.31
N ALA A 275 3.32 -15.91 -13.12
CA ALA A 275 3.01 -15.71 -14.53
C ALA A 275 2.93 -17.04 -15.32
N LYS A 276 3.90 -17.95 -15.08
CA LYS A 276 3.88 -19.28 -15.66
C LYS A 276 2.66 -20.10 -15.21
N ARG A 277 2.31 -19.99 -13.93
CA ARG A 277 1.17 -20.73 -13.33
C ARG A 277 -0.18 -20.27 -13.92
N GLU A 278 -0.36 -18.97 -14.07
CA GLU A 278 -1.61 -18.39 -14.60
C GLU A 278 -1.66 -18.37 -16.13
N GLY A 279 -0.55 -18.65 -16.82
CA GLY A 279 -0.51 -18.70 -18.28
C GLY A 279 -0.49 -17.30 -18.93
N THR A 280 -0.10 -16.26 -18.19
CA THR A 280 -0.03 -14.89 -18.69
C THR A 280 1.21 -14.62 -19.54
N GLY A 281 2.12 -15.61 -19.67
CA GLY A 281 3.36 -15.54 -20.46
C GLY A 281 4.51 -14.82 -19.75
N THR A 282 5.75 -15.27 -20.02
CA THR A 282 6.96 -14.61 -19.48
C THR A 282 7.26 -13.25 -20.12
N SER A 283 6.69 -12.95 -21.30
CA SER A 283 6.73 -11.62 -21.94
C SER A 283 6.22 -10.49 -21.03
N ALA A 284 5.34 -10.84 -20.07
CA ALA A 284 4.89 -9.90 -19.05
C ALA A 284 6.02 -9.39 -18.12
N VAL A 285 7.17 -10.08 -18.05
CA VAL A 285 8.30 -9.75 -17.16
C VAL A 285 9.53 -9.27 -17.94
N GLU A 286 9.61 -9.56 -19.24
CA GLU A 286 10.83 -9.35 -20.07
C GLU A 286 10.89 -8.00 -20.80
N ASP A 287 9.79 -7.25 -20.89
CA ASP A 287 9.77 -5.93 -21.58
C ASP A 287 10.70 -4.85 -20.99
N ASN A 288 11.49 -5.18 -19.94
CA ASN A 288 12.39 -4.24 -19.25
C ASN A 288 13.88 -4.62 -19.30
N ALA A 289 14.27 -5.65 -20.04
CA ALA A 289 15.69 -5.96 -20.21
C ALA A 289 16.31 -5.28 -21.46
N ALA A 290 15.50 -4.53 -22.22
CA ALA A 290 15.90 -3.92 -23.49
C ALA A 290 15.56 -2.42 -23.59
N ALA A 291 15.51 -1.70 -22.47
CA ALA A 291 15.37 -0.24 -22.47
C ALA A 291 16.46 0.41 -21.61
#